data_782ea5f50912b0c4ea44f02cf10b82f4
#
_entry.id   782ea5f50912b0c4ea44f02cf10b82f4
#
_cell.length_a   1.000
_cell.length_b   1.000
_cell.length_c   1.000
_cell.angle_alpha   90.00
_cell.angle_beta   90.00
_cell.angle_gamma   90.00
#
_symmetry.space_group_name_H-M   'P 1'
#
loop_
_entity.id
_entity.type
_entity.pdbx_description
1 polymer ?
#
loop_
_entity_poly.entity_id
_entity_poly.type
_entity_poly.pdbx_seq_one_letter_code
_entity_poly.pdbx_strand_id
1 'polypeptide(L)'
;MCIRDSPNLDLVPNTKPVQKQPLYDPMFNAESQPGFKTHERKTKQVGKFSFGRRPTLDVEATPMGTYQAIVYRAIGEQWYRQCDLNRDLIVTGTVRIRILINKNGKISSMRQTSRVGASEVQKSFTFLAIKLARLPAMPPEVRSMLVGDSLEMYFDFNF
;
A
#
# COMPACT_ATOMS: atom_id res chain seq x y z
N MET A 1 15.16 81.24 -43.51
CA MET A 1 13.79 81.57 -43.20
C MET A 1 13.25 80.57 -42.19
N CYS A 2 12.79 81.10 -41.07
CA CYS A 2 12.07 80.49 -40.01
C CYS A 2 12.72 79.41 -39.14
N ILE A 3 13.34 79.89 -38.14
CA ILE A 3 13.65 79.35 -36.85
C ILE A 3 12.34 79.04 -36.12
N ARG A 4 12.18 77.87 -35.50
CA ARG A 4 11.26 77.67 -34.38
C ARG A 4 11.91 76.91 -33.27
N ASP A 5 12.07 77.64 -32.21
CA ASP A 5 12.50 77.22 -30.91
C ASP A 5 11.57 76.20 -30.36
N SER A 6 12.09 75.11 -29.80
CA SER A 6 11.38 74.20 -28.96
C SER A 6 11.82 74.34 -27.50
N PRO A 7 10.89 74.47 -26.58
CA PRO A 7 11.25 74.70 -25.17
C PRO A 7 11.75 73.42 -24.51
N ASN A 8 12.77 73.64 -23.72
CA ASN A 8 13.45 72.74 -22.83
C ASN A 8 12.45 72.18 -21.80
N LEU A 9 12.21 70.90 -21.84
CA LEU A 9 11.45 70.20 -20.83
C LEU A 9 12.42 69.60 -19.82
N ASP A 10 12.52 70.28 -18.67
CA ASP A 10 13.22 69.80 -17.52
C ASP A 10 12.64 68.47 -17.02
N LEU A 11 13.36 67.40 -17.32
CA LEU A 11 13.09 66.10 -16.76
C LEU A 11 13.59 66.06 -15.30
N VAL A 12 12.68 66.28 -14.39
CA VAL A 12 12.89 66.03 -12.96
C VAL A 12 13.06 64.52 -12.79
N PRO A 13 14.17 64.03 -12.24
CA PRO A 13 14.31 62.61 -11.97
C PRO A 13 13.42 62.25 -10.76
N ASN A 14 12.33 61.56 -11.03
CA ASN A 14 11.47 60.99 -10.00
C ASN A 14 12.16 59.79 -9.37
N THR A 15 13.06 60.04 -8.42
CA THR A 15 13.64 59.00 -7.56
C THR A 15 12.63 58.57 -6.55
N LYS A 16 11.83 57.55 -6.92
CA LYS A 16 11.08 56.78 -5.91
C LYS A 16 12.11 56.12 -4.98
N PRO A 17 11.92 56.25 -3.65
CA PRO A 17 12.79 55.58 -2.70
C PRO A 17 12.71 54.05 -2.94
N VAL A 18 13.88 53.48 -3.23
CA VAL A 18 14.05 52.02 -3.30
C VAL A 18 13.73 51.51 -1.90
N GLN A 19 12.56 50.89 -1.75
CA GLN A 19 12.27 50.06 -0.60
C GLN A 19 13.30 48.95 -0.54
N LYS A 20 14.20 49.04 0.43
CA LYS A 20 15.09 47.94 0.79
C LYS A 20 14.20 46.77 1.17
N GLN A 21 14.14 45.78 0.31
CA GLN A 21 13.60 44.46 0.67
C GLN A 21 14.38 43.99 1.90
N PRO A 22 13.69 43.53 2.95
CA PRO A 22 14.37 42.97 4.10
C PRO A 22 15.23 41.81 3.61
N LEU A 23 16.52 41.87 3.96
CA LEU A 23 17.48 40.82 3.73
C LEU A 23 16.88 39.53 4.30
N TYR A 24 16.76 38.50 3.46
CA TYR A 24 16.32 37.19 3.88
C TYR A 24 17.20 36.71 5.03
N ASP A 25 16.62 36.67 6.23
CA ASP A 25 17.31 36.21 7.42
C ASP A 25 17.35 34.69 7.40
N PRO A 26 18.53 34.06 7.23
CA PRO A 26 18.63 32.61 7.18
C PRO A 26 18.32 31.90 8.51
N MET A 27 18.03 32.66 9.56
CA MET A 27 17.61 32.14 10.86
C MET A 27 16.09 32.07 11.04
N PHE A 28 15.30 32.27 10.00
CA PHE A 28 13.87 31.97 10.10
C PHE A 28 13.70 30.45 10.13
N ASN A 29 13.69 29.90 11.33
CA ASN A 29 13.32 28.51 11.58
C ASN A 29 11.91 28.29 11.03
N ALA A 30 11.78 27.47 9.99
CA ALA A 30 10.51 27.08 9.38
C ALA A 30 9.55 26.40 10.39
N GLU A 31 10.06 26.04 11.57
CA GLU A 31 9.30 25.42 12.66
C GLU A 31 8.45 26.41 13.46
N SER A 32 8.66 27.73 13.33
CA SER A 32 7.93 28.73 14.10
C SER A 32 6.81 29.44 13.34
N GLN A 33 6.54 29.07 12.08
CA GLN A 33 5.40 29.62 11.35
C GLN A 33 4.11 28.88 11.77
N PRO A 34 3.11 29.59 12.34
CA PRO A 34 1.81 28.99 12.61
C PRO A 34 1.12 28.69 11.27
N GLY A 35 1.15 27.44 10.84
CA GLY A 35 0.58 26.98 9.56
C GLY A 35 1.33 25.84 8.90
N PHE A 36 2.64 25.70 9.12
CA PHE A 36 3.43 24.55 8.64
C PHE A 36 3.68 23.57 9.78
N LYS A 37 2.63 22.90 10.23
CA LYS A 37 2.82 21.63 10.93
C LYS A 37 2.92 20.56 9.86
N THR A 38 4.11 20.05 9.64
CA THR A 38 4.32 18.77 8.96
C THR A 38 3.57 17.71 9.78
N HIS A 39 2.30 17.52 9.47
CA HIS A 39 1.59 16.36 9.96
C HIS A 39 2.18 15.16 9.22
N GLU A 40 3.19 14.53 9.81
CA GLU A 40 3.46 13.13 9.52
C GLU A 40 2.21 12.35 9.91
N ARG A 41 1.29 12.23 8.97
CA ARG A 41 0.20 11.29 9.07
C ARG A 41 0.80 9.90 8.97
N LYS A 42 1.29 9.38 10.07
CA LYS A 42 1.50 7.94 10.23
C LYS A 42 0.11 7.31 10.30
N THR A 43 -0.55 7.24 9.16
CA THR A 43 -1.78 6.46 9.02
C THR A 43 -1.34 5.02 9.08
N LYS A 44 -1.39 4.45 10.28
CA LYS A 44 -1.17 3.02 10.48
C LYS A 44 -2.44 2.32 9.95
N GLN A 45 -2.51 2.13 8.64
CA GLN A 45 -3.54 1.29 8.06
C GLN A 45 -3.19 -0.15 8.41
N VAL A 46 -3.84 -0.66 9.44
CA VAL A 46 -3.75 -2.07 9.81
C VAL A 46 -4.75 -2.79 8.92
N GLY A 47 -4.27 -3.30 7.80
CA GLY A 47 -5.03 -4.20 6.97
C GLY A 47 -5.41 -5.45 7.76
N LYS A 48 -6.60 -6.00 7.53
CA LYS A 48 -7.05 -7.25 8.12
C LYS A 48 -7.06 -8.34 7.06
N PHE A 49 -6.28 -9.37 7.32
CA PHE A 49 -6.27 -10.59 6.52
C PHE A 49 -7.24 -11.61 7.14
N SER A 50 -8.11 -12.20 6.36
CA SER A 50 -9.08 -13.18 6.84
C SER A 50 -9.31 -14.33 5.84
N PHE A 51 -9.79 -15.47 6.35
CA PHE A 51 -10.31 -16.54 5.50
C PHE A 51 -11.60 -16.08 4.83
N GLY A 52 -11.66 -16.16 3.51
CA GLY A 52 -12.87 -15.97 2.74
C GLY A 52 -13.84 -17.14 2.93
N ARG A 53 -14.82 -16.99 3.80
CA ARG A 53 -15.87 -17.95 4.18
C ARG A 53 -15.44 -19.03 5.16
N ARG A 54 -15.84 -18.80 6.42
CA ARG A 54 -15.89 -19.65 7.62
C ARG A 54 -14.54 -19.99 8.26
N PRO A 55 -14.14 -19.26 9.31
CA PRO A 55 -13.50 -19.92 10.42
C PRO A 55 -14.60 -20.54 11.29
N THR A 56 -14.86 -21.82 11.14
CA THR A 56 -15.47 -22.58 12.24
C THR A 56 -14.37 -22.79 13.28
N LEU A 57 -14.68 -22.53 14.56
CA LEU A 57 -13.76 -22.70 15.69
C LEU A 57 -13.14 -24.10 15.80
N ASP A 58 -13.69 -25.09 15.10
CA ASP A 58 -13.20 -26.49 15.08
C ASP A 58 -12.09 -26.77 14.05
N VAL A 59 -11.66 -25.76 13.29
CA VAL A 59 -10.68 -25.95 12.19
C VAL A 59 -9.29 -26.32 12.71
N GLU A 60 -8.92 -25.86 13.91
CA GLU A 60 -7.58 -26.13 14.47
C GLU A 60 -7.42 -27.55 15.03
N ALA A 61 -8.50 -28.25 15.36
CA ALA A 61 -8.47 -29.59 15.97
C ALA A 61 -8.27 -30.73 14.94
N THR A 62 -8.35 -30.44 13.65
CA THR A 62 -8.19 -31.44 12.60
C THR A 62 -6.85 -31.30 11.88
N PRO A 63 -6.26 -32.39 11.33
CA PRO A 63 -5.04 -32.29 10.52
C PRO A 63 -5.18 -31.32 9.36
N MET A 64 -6.34 -31.28 8.71
CA MET A 64 -6.65 -30.34 7.63
C MET A 64 -6.66 -28.91 8.13
N GLY A 65 -7.32 -28.63 9.25
CA GLY A 65 -7.38 -27.30 9.85
C GLY A 65 -6.02 -26.81 10.30
N THR A 66 -5.22 -27.67 10.91
CA THR A 66 -3.84 -27.36 11.30
C THR A 66 -3.01 -26.96 10.08
N TYR A 67 -3.10 -27.72 8.99
CA TYR A 67 -2.39 -27.38 7.75
C TYR A 67 -2.88 -26.07 7.14
N GLN A 68 -4.19 -25.85 7.10
CA GLN A 68 -4.77 -24.58 6.62
C GLN A 68 -4.29 -23.38 7.46
N ALA A 69 -4.18 -23.53 8.78
CA ALA A 69 -3.67 -22.49 9.68
C ALA A 69 -2.20 -22.15 9.40
N ILE A 70 -1.37 -23.15 9.09
CA ILE A 70 0.03 -22.95 8.69
C ILE A 70 0.11 -22.17 7.37
N VAL A 71 -0.67 -22.58 6.37
CA VAL A 71 -0.76 -21.88 5.07
C VAL A 71 -1.21 -20.44 5.25
N TYR A 72 -2.25 -20.22 6.06
CA TYR A 72 -2.77 -18.90 6.37
C TYR A 72 -1.70 -18.00 6.99
N ARG A 73 -0.99 -18.50 7.99
CA ARG A 73 0.08 -17.76 8.66
C ARG A 73 1.20 -17.39 7.68
N ALA A 74 1.68 -18.37 6.90
CA ALA A 74 2.77 -18.15 5.95
C ALA A 74 2.44 -17.11 4.87
N ILE A 75 1.22 -17.11 4.34
CA ILE A 75 0.75 -16.12 3.37
C ILE A 75 0.55 -14.76 4.06
N GLY A 76 -0.05 -14.74 5.25
CA GLY A 76 -0.32 -13.53 6.01
C GLY A 76 0.97 -12.77 6.36
N GLU A 77 1.99 -13.46 6.85
CA GLU A 77 3.29 -12.86 7.17
C GLU A 77 3.93 -12.16 5.95
N GLN A 78 3.91 -12.81 4.78
CA GLN A 78 4.42 -12.21 3.55
C GLN A 78 3.54 -11.04 3.09
N TRP A 79 2.23 -11.15 3.23
CA TRP A 79 1.32 -10.08 2.85
C TRP A 79 1.49 -8.83 3.72
N TYR A 80 1.58 -8.98 5.04
CA TYR A 80 1.84 -7.86 5.95
C TYR A 80 3.18 -7.19 5.61
N ARG A 81 4.20 -7.98 5.31
CA ARG A 81 5.49 -7.45 4.87
C ARG A 81 5.38 -6.63 3.58
N GLN A 82 4.59 -7.09 2.59
CA GLN A 82 4.36 -6.33 1.38
C GLN A 82 3.55 -5.06 1.63
N CYS A 83 2.58 -5.09 2.54
CA CYS A 83 1.85 -3.90 2.96
C CYS A 83 2.79 -2.86 3.62
N ASP A 84 3.72 -3.30 4.46
CA ASP A 84 4.68 -2.40 5.09
C ASP A 84 5.63 -1.74 4.08
N LEU A 85 6.09 -2.51 3.09
CA LEU A 85 6.96 -2.01 2.02
C LEU A 85 6.25 -1.04 1.05
N ASN A 86 4.94 -1.19 0.88
CA ASN A 86 4.14 -0.41 -0.08
C ASN A 86 3.10 0.48 0.61
N ARG A 87 3.35 0.90 1.84
CA ARG A 87 2.39 1.59 2.70
C ARG A 87 1.75 2.82 2.05
N ASP A 88 2.55 3.61 1.33
CA ASP A 88 2.11 4.84 0.69
C ASP A 88 1.20 4.62 -0.53
N LEU A 89 1.13 3.38 -1.04
CA LEU A 89 0.33 2.99 -2.20
C LEU A 89 -0.96 2.27 -1.81
N ILE A 90 -1.22 2.14 -0.49
CA ILE A 90 -2.40 1.42 0.00
C ILE A 90 -3.59 2.37 0.08
N VAL A 91 -4.69 1.97 -0.57
CA VAL A 91 -6.01 2.57 -0.44
C VAL A 91 -6.98 1.56 0.16
N THR A 92 -8.02 2.02 0.82
CA THR A 92 -9.05 1.13 1.40
C THR A 92 -9.70 0.27 0.32
N GLY A 93 -9.74 -1.03 0.54
CA GLY A 93 -10.34 -1.96 -0.40
C GLY A 93 -10.12 -3.42 -0.04
N THR A 94 -10.71 -4.30 -0.80
CA THR A 94 -10.64 -5.76 -0.60
C THR A 94 -10.22 -6.46 -1.88
N VAL A 95 -9.32 -7.43 -1.76
CA VAL A 95 -8.97 -8.36 -2.85
C VAL A 95 -9.24 -9.78 -2.37
N ARG A 96 -10.08 -10.53 -3.08
CA ARG A 96 -10.34 -11.95 -2.81
C ARG A 96 -9.61 -12.80 -3.83
N ILE A 97 -8.83 -13.77 -3.34
CA ILE A 97 -8.03 -14.66 -4.17
C ILE A 97 -8.35 -16.12 -3.81
N ARG A 98 -8.57 -16.92 -4.85
CA ARG A 98 -8.65 -18.36 -4.79
C ARG A 98 -7.29 -18.94 -5.14
N ILE A 99 -6.77 -19.87 -4.33
CA ILE A 99 -5.55 -20.59 -4.59
C ILE A 99 -5.80 -22.10 -4.59
N LEU A 100 -5.01 -22.82 -5.39
CA LEU A 100 -4.93 -24.28 -5.38
C LEU A 100 -3.52 -24.68 -4.96
N ILE A 101 -3.43 -25.51 -3.93
CA ILE A 101 -2.16 -26.00 -3.37
C ILE A 101 -2.08 -27.50 -3.65
N ASN A 102 -1.02 -27.95 -4.30
CA ASN A 102 -0.80 -29.36 -4.56
C ASN A 102 -0.26 -30.11 -3.32
N LYS A 103 -0.21 -31.45 -3.39
CA LYS A 103 0.28 -32.34 -2.31
C LYS A 103 1.70 -32.02 -1.81
N ASN A 104 2.52 -31.37 -2.65
CA ASN A 104 3.88 -30.95 -2.32
C ASN A 104 3.96 -29.56 -1.66
N GLY A 105 2.83 -28.93 -1.34
CA GLY A 105 2.78 -27.58 -0.77
C GLY A 105 3.02 -26.46 -1.78
N LYS A 106 3.10 -26.78 -3.08
CA LYS A 106 3.28 -25.75 -4.13
C LYS A 106 1.94 -25.21 -4.58
N ILE A 107 1.86 -23.90 -4.77
CA ILE A 107 0.69 -23.26 -5.35
C ILE A 107 0.66 -23.54 -6.84
N SER A 108 -0.35 -24.30 -7.28
CA SER A 108 -0.52 -24.72 -8.69
C SER A 108 -1.35 -23.71 -9.50
N SER A 109 -2.27 -23.01 -8.83
CA SER A 109 -3.11 -21.99 -9.45
C SER A 109 -3.44 -20.88 -8.47
N MET A 110 -3.58 -19.67 -9.01
CA MET A 110 -3.91 -18.49 -8.25
C MET A 110 -4.80 -17.58 -9.10
N ARG A 111 -6.01 -17.30 -8.64
CA ARG A 111 -7.00 -16.51 -9.38
C ARG A 111 -7.66 -15.48 -8.46
N GLN A 112 -7.71 -14.24 -8.91
CA GLN A 112 -8.55 -13.23 -8.29
C GLN A 112 -10.03 -13.56 -8.59
N THR A 113 -10.86 -13.62 -7.54
CA THR A 113 -12.30 -13.86 -7.67
C THR A 113 -13.13 -12.60 -7.47
N SER A 114 -12.61 -11.64 -6.68
CA SER A 114 -13.25 -10.34 -6.47
C SER A 114 -12.22 -9.28 -6.14
N ARG A 115 -12.53 -8.02 -6.47
CA ARG A 115 -11.78 -6.83 -6.05
C ARG A 115 -12.74 -5.65 -5.92
N VAL A 116 -12.72 -4.98 -4.77
CA VAL A 116 -13.55 -3.81 -4.48
C VAL A 116 -12.67 -2.75 -3.83
N GLY A 117 -12.59 -1.57 -4.41
CA GLY A 117 -11.82 -0.43 -3.87
C GLY A 117 -10.29 -0.53 -3.99
N ALA A 118 -9.73 -1.72 -3.97
CA ALA A 118 -8.28 -1.92 -4.02
C ALA A 118 -7.70 -1.61 -5.41
N SER A 119 -6.49 -1.01 -5.45
CA SER A 119 -5.76 -0.68 -6.68
C SER A 119 -5.14 -1.89 -7.35
N GLU A 120 -4.70 -1.74 -8.62
CA GLU A 120 -3.92 -2.79 -9.31
C GLU A 120 -2.57 -3.06 -8.61
N VAL A 121 -1.97 -2.05 -8.01
CA VAL A 121 -0.71 -2.17 -7.25
C VAL A 121 -0.92 -3.09 -6.05
N GLN A 122 -2.00 -2.88 -5.27
CA GLN A 122 -2.36 -3.72 -4.13
C GLN A 122 -2.61 -5.18 -4.54
N LYS A 123 -3.30 -5.40 -5.64
CA LYS A 123 -3.45 -6.72 -6.24
C LYS A 123 -2.08 -7.33 -6.56
N SER A 124 -1.21 -6.58 -7.24
CA SER A 124 0.09 -7.08 -7.69
C SER A 124 0.97 -7.52 -6.54
N PHE A 125 1.10 -6.71 -5.48
CA PHE A 125 1.91 -7.12 -4.34
C PHE A 125 1.22 -8.20 -3.47
N THR A 126 -0.11 -8.31 -3.49
CA THR A 126 -0.82 -9.44 -2.88
C THR A 126 -0.49 -10.75 -3.59
N PHE A 127 -0.49 -10.77 -4.92
CA PHE A 127 -0.04 -11.94 -5.69
C PHE A 127 1.44 -12.26 -5.43
N LEU A 128 2.29 -11.23 -5.30
CA LEU A 128 3.70 -11.41 -4.95
C LEU A 128 3.85 -12.04 -3.58
N ALA A 129 3.11 -11.56 -2.58
CA ALA A 129 3.12 -12.12 -1.22
C ALA A 129 2.78 -13.62 -1.22
N ILE A 130 1.73 -14.01 -1.95
CA ILE A 130 1.33 -15.41 -2.08
C ILE A 130 2.44 -16.24 -2.74
N LYS A 131 3.08 -15.72 -3.80
CA LYS A 131 4.20 -16.40 -4.48
C LYS A 131 5.45 -16.55 -3.60
N LEU A 132 5.71 -15.60 -2.72
CA LEU A 132 6.86 -15.60 -1.81
C LEU A 132 6.62 -16.46 -0.56
N ALA A 133 5.36 -16.81 -0.27
CA ALA A 133 5.03 -17.64 0.87
C ALA A 133 5.61 -19.06 0.69
N ARG A 134 6.38 -19.49 1.68
CA ARG A 134 6.95 -20.84 1.73
C ARG A 134 5.98 -21.76 2.45
N LEU A 135 5.28 -22.58 1.70
CA LEU A 135 4.33 -23.52 2.25
C LEU A 135 4.99 -24.89 2.45
N PRO A 136 4.78 -25.56 3.59
CA PRO A 136 5.27 -26.93 3.78
C PRO A 136 4.48 -27.91 2.91
N ALA A 137 5.09 -29.05 2.64
CA ALA A 137 4.38 -30.17 2.01
C ALA A 137 3.21 -30.60 2.89
N MET A 138 2.13 -31.05 2.27
CA MET A 138 0.97 -31.56 3.02
C MET A 138 1.32 -32.83 3.78
N PRO A 139 0.95 -32.93 5.07
CA PRO A 139 1.04 -34.18 5.84
C PRO A 139 0.25 -35.32 5.17
N PRO A 140 0.65 -36.59 5.38
CA PRO A 140 -0.05 -37.73 4.80
C PRO A 140 -1.54 -37.78 5.13
N GLU A 141 -1.90 -37.40 6.37
CA GLU A 141 -3.29 -37.35 6.84
C GLU A 141 -4.12 -36.36 6.02
N VAL A 142 -3.54 -35.18 5.71
CA VAL A 142 -4.21 -34.15 4.90
C VAL A 142 -4.35 -34.63 3.45
N ARG A 143 -3.33 -35.31 2.91
CA ARG A 143 -3.38 -35.84 1.54
C ARG A 143 -4.48 -36.88 1.36
N SER A 144 -4.72 -37.74 2.36
CA SER A 144 -5.77 -38.76 2.33
C SER A 144 -7.19 -38.20 2.38
N MET A 145 -7.33 -36.97 2.93
CA MET A 145 -8.62 -36.27 3.04
C MET A 145 -8.98 -35.47 1.78
N LEU A 146 -8.03 -35.30 0.84
CA LEU A 146 -8.29 -34.52 -0.35
C LEU A 146 -9.18 -35.26 -1.34
N VAL A 147 -10.21 -34.59 -1.81
CA VAL A 147 -10.98 -35.00 -2.97
C VAL A 147 -10.27 -34.45 -4.21
N GLY A 148 -9.32 -35.23 -4.77
CA GLY A 148 -8.47 -34.79 -5.88
C GLY A 148 -7.02 -34.53 -5.48
N ASP A 149 -6.27 -33.81 -6.35
CA ASP A 149 -4.82 -33.63 -6.21
C ASP A 149 -4.41 -32.29 -5.57
N SER A 150 -5.36 -31.44 -5.23
CA SER A 150 -5.09 -30.09 -4.71
C SER A 150 -6.10 -29.64 -3.66
N LEU A 151 -5.59 -28.86 -2.70
CA LEU A 151 -6.40 -28.17 -1.71
C LEU A 151 -6.78 -26.79 -2.26
N GLU A 152 -8.07 -26.50 -2.26
CA GLU A 152 -8.61 -25.22 -2.63
C GLU A 152 -8.81 -24.34 -1.38
N MET A 153 -8.28 -23.11 -1.42
CA MET A 153 -8.44 -22.13 -0.35
C MET A 153 -8.79 -20.75 -0.89
N TYR A 154 -9.58 -20.00 -0.11
CA TYR A 154 -9.96 -18.62 -0.42
C TYR A 154 -9.40 -17.69 0.65
N PHE A 155 -8.88 -16.56 0.22
CA PHE A 155 -8.30 -15.53 1.07
C PHE A 155 -8.91 -14.17 0.78
N ASP A 156 -9.28 -13.45 1.83
CA ASP A 156 -9.75 -12.08 1.78
C ASP A 156 -8.67 -11.15 2.35
N PHE A 157 -8.13 -10.29 1.50
CA PHE A 157 -7.13 -9.29 1.83
C PHE A 157 -7.84 -7.94 1.93
N ASN A 158 -8.01 -7.44 3.15
CA ASN A 158 -8.68 -6.17 3.45
C ASN A 158 -7.61 -5.13 3.78
N PHE A 159 -7.57 -4.05 3.02
CA PHE A 159 -6.64 -2.94 3.12
C PHE A 159 -7.25 -1.74 3.85
#